data_4b0d37ffd9dcd61e2ed04586a522a5d0
#
_entry.id   4b0d37ffd9dcd61e2ed04586a522a5d0
#
_cell.length_a   1.000
_cell.length_b   1.000
_cell.length_c   1.000
_cell.angle_alpha   90.00
_cell.angle_beta   90.00
_cell.angle_gamma   90.00
#
_symmetry.space_group_name_H-M   'P 1'
#
loop_
_entity.id
_entity.type
_entity.pdbx_description
1 polymer ?
#
loop_
_entity_poly.entity_id
_entity_poly.type
_entity_poly.pdbx_seq_one_letter_code
_entity_poly.pdbx_strand_id
1 'polypeptide(L)'
;MTFWQKIFRNPAPSADRRYSQLVTVLLHHQRLMGEIILQLPHRFDRQLQATMGLAWAGNQLVIRVNPDRLLALRQDDAVLLLAHLALHVVWEHPVRYANYSDQELVAVATDIAVNQYLPGTAQGTASLAQLRRVLRRPVPEKLDSQEYLQIINGASQEEREKLLHVVGGTNAGKDVKTAAEQPVESHAGWANGAQINADQGARLAAVKQLVHRAWRPTPQRDRGLLPGDVREQIAHPNRQPAAVPIWQLLLRRQLGKIAQGHQPRANRFNRRQPLRMDLPGQVSRLVPAVH
;
A
#
# COMPACT_ATOMS: atom_id res chain seq x y z
N MET A 1 43.29 10.56 25.77
CA MET A 1 42.42 9.44 25.32
C MET A 1 43.21 8.16 25.41
N THR A 2 42.80 7.27 26.28
CA THR A 2 43.52 5.99 26.58
C THR A 2 43.29 5.01 25.43
N PHE A 3 44.33 4.18 25.17
CA PHE A 3 44.33 3.09 24.17
C PHE A 3 43.06 2.21 24.23
N TRP A 4 42.54 1.94 25.40
CA TRP A 4 41.32 1.17 25.66
C TRP A 4 40.04 1.86 25.17
N GLN A 5 39.96 3.18 25.17
CA GLN A 5 38.79 3.92 24.60
C GLN A 5 38.72 3.84 23.07
N LYS A 6 39.83 3.55 22.37
CA LYS A 6 39.84 3.30 20.94
C LYS A 6 39.34 1.90 20.54
N ILE A 7 39.57 0.89 21.41
CA ILE A 7 39.19 -0.50 21.13
C ILE A 7 37.67 -0.72 21.35
N PHE A 8 37.05 0.02 22.28
CA PHE A 8 35.61 -0.11 22.59
C PHE A 8 34.76 0.94 21.94
N ARG A 9 35.28 1.71 20.99
CA ARG A 9 34.44 2.53 20.14
C ARG A 9 33.65 1.58 19.23
N ASN A 10 32.38 1.28 19.62
CA ASN A 10 31.45 0.67 18.68
C ASN A 10 31.49 1.53 17.42
N PRO A 11 31.94 1.03 16.27
CA PRO A 11 31.90 1.81 15.06
C PRO A 11 30.46 2.24 14.83
N ALA A 12 30.25 3.50 14.44
CA ALA A 12 28.92 3.97 14.07
C ALA A 12 28.28 2.93 13.14
N PRO A 13 27.02 2.52 13.38
CA PRO A 13 26.41 1.45 12.60
C PRO A 13 26.48 1.81 11.12
N SER A 14 27.10 0.95 10.33
CA SER A 14 27.07 1.12 8.87
C SER A 14 25.62 1.00 8.41
N ALA A 15 25.26 1.69 7.34
CA ALA A 15 23.89 1.61 6.78
C ALA A 15 23.49 0.16 6.46
N ASP A 16 24.43 -0.65 6.02
CA ASP A 16 24.21 -2.08 5.75
C ASP A 16 23.87 -2.86 7.03
N ARG A 17 24.63 -2.66 8.12
CA ARG A 17 24.32 -3.27 9.42
C ARG A 17 22.96 -2.80 9.93
N ARG A 18 22.66 -1.50 9.77
CA ARG A 18 21.35 -0.95 10.17
C ARG A 18 20.23 -1.58 9.38
N TYR A 19 20.36 -1.70 8.06
CA TYR A 19 19.37 -2.33 7.20
C TYR A 19 19.13 -3.79 7.60
N SER A 20 20.20 -4.57 7.80
CA SER A 20 20.09 -5.97 8.23
C SER A 20 19.38 -6.12 9.58
N GLN A 21 19.67 -5.23 10.54
CA GLN A 21 18.97 -5.20 11.83
C GLN A 21 17.46 -4.93 11.66
N LEU A 22 17.09 -3.97 10.80
CA LEU A 22 15.69 -3.63 10.54
C LEU A 22 14.95 -4.80 9.90
N VAL A 23 15.55 -5.49 8.95
CA VAL A 23 14.99 -6.71 8.34
C VAL A 23 14.79 -7.80 9.39
N THR A 24 15.74 -7.98 10.29
CA THR A 24 15.62 -8.94 11.40
C THR A 24 14.44 -8.59 12.31
N VAL A 25 14.29 -7.33 12.69
CA VAL A 25 13.15 -6.86 13.51
C VAL A 25 11.84 -7.10 12.75
N LEU A 26 11.77 -6.79 11.46
CA LEU A 26 10.59 -7.02 10.64
C LEU A 26 10.22 -8.51 10.56
N LEU A 27 11.21 -9.41 10.42
CA LEU A 27 11.00 -10.86 10.44
C LEU A 27 10.37 -11.35 11.75
N HIS A 28 10.72 -10.72 12.87
CA HIS A 28 10.14 -11.07 14.18
C HIS A 28 8.71 -10.57 14.35
N HIS A 29 8.40 -9.35 13.88
CA HIS A 29 7.10 -8.73 14.08
C HIS A 29 6.08 -9.06 12.99
N GLN A 30 6.53 -9.16 11.74
CA GLN A 30 5.70 -9.39 10.55
C GLN A 30 6.43 -10.34 9.61
N ARG A 31 6.39 -11.63 9.95
CA ARG A 31 7.20 -12.66 9.28
C ARG A 31 7.10 -12.64 7.77
N LEU A 32 5.90 -12.60 7.20
CA LEU A 32 5.71 -12.60 5.76
C LEU A 32 6.37 -11.38 5.09
N MET A 33 6.19 -10.20 5.67
CA MET A 33 6.76 -8.96 5.12
C MET A 33 8.29 -9.02 5.18
N GLY A 34 8.86 -9.52 6.28
CA GLY A 34 10.29 -9.73 6.44
C GLY A 34 10.85 -10.72 5.42
N GLU A 35 10.17 -11.83 5.16
CA GLU A 35 10.57 -12.82 4.15
C GLU A 35 10.54 -12.24 2.73
N ILE A 36 9.59 -11.35 2.42
CA ILE A 36 9.54 -10.64 1.14
C ILE A 36 10.75 -9.71 1.00
N ILE A 37 10.99 -8.87 2.01
CA ILE A 37 12.11 -7.91 2.00
C ILE A 37 13.46 -8.63 1.93
N LEU A 38 13.61 -9.74 2.63
CA LEU A 38 14.85 -10.54 2.63
C LEU A 38 15.21 -11.06 1.23
N GLN A 39 14.23 -11.32 0.38
CA GLN A 39 14.45 -11.81 -0.99
C GLN A 39 14.70 -10.71 -2.01
N LEU A 40 14.48 -9.44 -1.64
CA LEU A 40 14.72 -8.30 -2.51
C LEU A 40 16.18 -7.83 -2.34
N PRO A 41 16.97 -7.77 -3.41
CA PRO A 41 18.26 -7.12 -3.34
C PRO A 41 18.10 -5.66 -2.95
N HIS A 42 18.98 -5.15 -2.11
CA HIS A 42 19.01 -3.72 -1.81
C HIS A 42 20.26 -3.05 -2.40
N ARG A 43 20.15 -1.77 -2.72
CA ARG A 43 21.24 -0.94 -3.24
C ARG A 43 21.25 0.41 -2.54
N PHE A 44 22.39 0.79 -2.02
CA PHE A 44 22.55 2.11 -1.43
C PHE A 44 22.72 3.17 -2.52
N ASP A 45 21.95 4.25 -2.40
CA ASP A 45 21.94 5.35 -3.34
C ASP A 45 21.72 6.68 -2.59
N ARG A 46 22.78 7.45 -2.47
CA ARG A 46 22.75 8.76 -1.81
C ARG A 46 21.99 9.83 -2.58
N GLN A 47 21.78 9.63 -3.88
CA GLN A 47 21.02 10.56 -4.71
C GLN A 47 19.50 10.35 -4.59
N LEU A 48 19.08 9.23 -4.00
CA LEU A 48 17.67 8.99 -3.75
C LEU A 48 17.10 10.07 -2.82
N GLN A 49 16.10 10.81 -3.29
CA GLN A 49 15.47 11.89 -2.52
C GLN A 49 14.59 11.40 -1.38
N ALA A 50 14.23 10.11 -1.36
CA ALA A 50 13.50 9.43 -0.29
C ALA A 50 14.45 8.58 0.58
N THR A 51 13.94 8.04 1.69
CA THR A 51 14.70 7.08 2.51
C THR A 51 14.85 5.75 1.81
N MET A 52 13.75 5.24 1.25
CA MET A 52 13.72 3.98 0.50
C MET A 52 12.73 4.07 -0.66
N GLY A 53 12.83 3.11 -1.59
CA GLY A 53 11.85 2.94 -2.65
C GLY A 53 12.13 1.68 -3.44
N LEU A 54 11.08 1.14 -4.06
CA LEU A 54 11.18 0.01 -4.98
C LEU A 54 11.55 0.52 -6.38
N ALA A 55 12.44 -0.19 -7.05
CA ALA A 55 12.83 0.16 -8.42
C ALA A 55 13.13 -1.09 -9.25
N TRP A 56 12.96 -0.98 -10.56
CA TRP A 56 13.34 -2.02 -11.49
C TRP A 56 14.80 -1.89 -11.91
N ALA A 57 15.54 -2.99 -11.80
CA ALA A 57 16.86 -3.19 -12.38
C ALA A 57 16.74 -4.30 -13.45
N GLY A 58 16.43 -3.91 -14.68
CA GLY A 58 15.96 -4.84 -15.70
C GLY A 58 14.62 -5.49 -15.33
N ASN A 59 14.59 -6.81 -15.20
CA ASN A 59 13.42 -7.57 -14.75
C ASN A 59 13.45 -7.92 -13.25
N GLN A 60 14.47 -7.45 -12.51
CA GLN A 60 14.59 -7.69 -11.09
C GLN A 60 14.10 -6.47 -10.31
N LEU A 61 13.20 -6.69 -9.35
CA LEU A 61 12.80 -5.67 -8.39
C LEU A 61 13.87 -5.54 -7.31
N VAL A 62 14.27 -4.31 -7.00
CA VAL A 62 15.30 -4.00 -5.99
C VAL A 62 14.81 -2.91 -5.05
N ILE A 63 15.33 -2.87 -3.84
CA ILE A 63 15.10 -1.79 -2.89
C ILE A 63 16.26 -0.80 -3.03
N ARG A 64 15.98 0.47 -3.38
CA ARG A 64 16.94 1.56 -3.28
C ARG A 64 16.85 2.17 -1.90
N VAL A 65 17.97 2.42 -1.28
CA VAL A 65 18.06 2.92 0.10
C VAL A 65 19.03 4.09 0.14
N ASN A 66 18.58 5.24 0.64
CA ASN A 66 19.49 6.33 0.95
C ASN A 66 20.14 6.05 2.32
N PRO A 67 21.47 5.81 2.39
CA PRO A 67 22.15 5.38 3.61
C PRO A 67 22.09 6.44 4.72
N ASP A 68 22.21 7.72 4.36
CA ASP A 68 22.26 8.80 5.33
C ASP A 68 20.86 9.01 5.98
N ARG A 69 19.81 8.94 5.18
CA ARG A 69 18.42 9.04 5.65
C ARG A 69 18.00 7.81 6.45
N LEU A 70 18.43 6.60 6.06
CA LEU A 70 18.19 5.38 6.82
C LEU A 70 18.77 5.46 8.23
N LEU A 71 19.98 6.00 8.37
CA LEU A 71 20.64 6.17 9.67
C LEU A 71 19.93 7.21 10.56
N ALA A 72 19.32 8.21 9.97
CA ALA A 72 18.56 9.24 10.68
C ALA A 72 17.15 8.82 11.07
N LEU A 73 16.56 7.82 10.39
CA LEU A 73 15.19 7.38 10.63
C LEU A 73 15.09 6.54 11.91
N ARG A 74 14.04 6.75 12.70
CA ARG A 74 13.75 5.94 13.89
C ARG A 74 13.53 4.48 13.49
N GLN A 75 13.81 3.55 14.40
CA GLN A 75 13.72 2.12 14.10
C GLN A 75 12.30 1.70 13.71
N ASP A 76 11.31 2.11 14.50
CA ASP A 76 9.92 1.72 14.28
C ASP A 76 9.39 2.26 12.95
N ASP A 77 9.74 3.51 12.61
CA ASP A 77 9.36 4.12 11.33
C ASP A 77 10.03 3.41 10.15
N ALA A 78 11.29 3.01 10.30
CA ALA A 78 12.02 2.27 9.27
C ALA A 78 11.47 0.85 9.07
N VAL A 79 11.11 0.15 10.15
CA VAL A 79 10.47 -1.18 10.09
C VAL A 79 9.10 -1.08 9.44
N LEU A 80 8.31 -0.06 9.81
CA LEU A 80 6.99 0.18 9.21
C LEU A 80 7.10 0.50 7.71
N LEU A 81 8.11 1.29 7.32
CA LEU A 81 8.39 1.60 5.92
C LEU A 81 8.78 0.34 5.13
N LEU A 82 9.60 -0.55 5.68
CA LEU A 82 9.93 -1.83 5.04
C LEU A 82 8.69 -2.72 4.89
N ALA A 83 7.81 -2.77 5.90
CA ALA A 83 6.55 -3.50 5.80
C ALA A 83 5.63 -2.91 4.71
N HIS A 84 5.58 -1.58 4.59
CA HIS A 84 4.86 -0.85 3.55
C HIS A 84 5.37 -1.22 2.15
N LEU A 85 6.69 -1.18 1.93
CA LEU A 85 7.30 -1.63 0.66
C LEU A 85 6.96 -3.09 0.33
N ALA A 86 6.98 -3.99 1.34
CA ALA A 86 6.62 -5.39 1.13
C ALA A 86 5.15 -5.54 0.68
N LEU A 87 4.23 -4.73 1.21
CA LEU A 87 2.84 -4.73 0.76
C LEU A 87 2.68 -4.24 -0.68
N HIS A 88 3.44 -3.22 -1.13
CA HIS A 88 3.45 -2.86 -2.54
C HIS A 88 3.87 -4.02 -3.44
N VAL A 89 4.79 -4.88 -2.99
CA VAL A 89 5.18 -6.10 -3.72
C VAL A 89 4.05 -7.12 -3.72
N VAL A 90 3.37 -7.33 -2.59
CA VAL A 90 2.22 -8.26 -2.47
C VAL A 90 1.08 -7.88 -3.42
N TRP A 91 0.77 -6.58 -3.56
CA TRP A 91 -0.26 -6.07 -4.46
C TRP A 91 0.23 -5.84 -5.89
N GLU A 92 1.49 -6.22 -6.20
CA GLU A 92 2.07 -6.11 -7.54
C GLU A 92 2.09 -4.65 -8.07
N HIS A 93 2.03 -3.65 -7.19
CA HIS A 93 1.92 -2.24 -7.58
C HIS A 93 3.04 -1.78 -8.52
N PRO A 94 4.33 -2.16 -8.35
CA PRO A 94 5.41 -1.77 -9.26
C PRO A 94 5.24 -2.32 -10.69
N VAL A 95 4.44 -3.37 -10.87
CA VAL A 95 4.11 -3.92 -12.20
C VAL A 95 2.84 -3.30 -12.75
N ARG A 96 1.78 -3.24 -11.92
CA ARG A 96 0.44 -2.78 -12.31
C ARG A 96 0.46 -1.32 -12.79
N TYR A 97 1.29 -0.48 -12.18
CA TYR A 97 1.33 0.96 -12.44
C TYR A 97 2.59 1.46 -13.13
N ALA A 98 3.46 0.55 -13.62
CA ALA A 98 4.72 0.91 -14.28
C ALA A 98 4.55 1.91 -15.45
N ASN A 99 3.47 1.80 -16.19
CA ASN A 99 3.19 2.59 -17.39
C ASN A 99 2.08 3.65 -17.18
N TYR A 100 1.70 3.91 -15.93
CA TYR A 100 0.67 4.91 -15.67
C TYR A 100 1.26 6.32 -15.79
N SER A 101 0.53 7.24 -16.42
CA SER A 101 1.05 8.58 -16.73
C SER A 101 1.22 9.46 -15.48
N ASP A 102 0.28 9.38 -14.54
CA ASP A 102 0.28 10.18 -13.33
C ASP A 102 0.78 9.38 -12.12
N GLN A 103 2.11 9.29 -12.01
CA GLN A 103 2.77 8.52 -10.96
C GLN A 103 2.53 9.11 -9.55
N GLU A 104 2.26 10.40 -9.43
CA GLU A 104 2.01 11.03 -8.13
C GLU A 104 0.65 10.62 -7.57
N LEU A 105 -0.40 10.63 -8.40
CA LEU A 105 -1.73 10.13 -7.99
C LEU A 105 -1.73 8.62 -7.76
N VAL A 106 -0.94 7.87 -8.53
CA VAL A 106 -0.73 6.43 -8.29
C VAL A 106 -0.10 6.21 -6.93
N ALA A 107 0.94 6.96 -6.56
CA ALA A 107 1.57 6.85 -5.25
C ALA A 107 0.55 7.06 -4.12
N VAL A 108 -0.25 8.13 -4.20
CA VAL A 108 -1.32 8.39 -3.22
C VAL A 108 -2.31 7.23 -3.11
N ALA A 109 -2.81 6.73 -4.23
CA ALA A 109 -3.82 5.67 -4.25
C ALA A 109 -3.28 4.33 -3.72
N THR A 110 -2.06 3.97 -4.10
CA THR A 110 -1.41 2.74 -3.69
C THR A 110 -1.01 2.76 -2.21
N ASP A 111 -0.52 3.90 -1.72
CA ASP A 111 -0.23 4.10 -0.30
C ASP A 111 -1.47 3.95 0.57
N ILE A 112 -2.58 4.58 0.18
CA ILE A 112 -3.85 4.46 0.89
C ILE A 112 -4.29 3.00 0.95
N ALA A 113 -4.14 2.25 -0.15
CA ALA A 113 -4.53 0.85 -0.21
C ALA A 113 -3.71 0.00 0.78
N VAL A 114 -2.38 0.13 0.78
CA VAL A 114 -1.50 -0.71 1.61
C VAL A 114 -1.49 -0.31 3.08
N ASN A 115 -1.57 0.99 3.40
CA ASN A 115 -1.50 1.46 4.78
C ASN A 115 -2.65 0.94 5.66
N GLN A 116 -3.77 0.53 5.08
CA GLN A 116 -4.89 -0.05 5.83
C GLN A 116 -4.62 -1.48 6.35
N TYR A 117 -3.53 -2.10 5.94
CA TYR A 117 -3.09 -3.44 6.36
C TYR A 117 -1.86 -3.39 7.26
N LEU A 118 -1.44 -2.20 7.66
CA LEU A 118 -0.35 -1.96 8.60
C LEU A 118 -0.89 -1.54 9.96
N PRO A 119 -0.12 -1.75 11.04
CA PRO A 119 -0.50 -1.28 12.39
C PRO A 119 -0.50 0.24 12.53
N GLY A 120 -0.02 0.96 11.52
CA GLY A 120 0.04 2.41 11.43
C GLY A 120 0.34 2.88 10.02
N THR A 121 0.30 4.19 9.77
CA THR A 121 0.69 4.77 8.49
C THR A 121 2.18 5.05 8.48
N ALA A 122 2.90 4.57 7.47
CA ALA A 122 4.31 4.91 7.31
C ALA A 122 4.45 6.44 7.13
N GLN A 123 5.42 7.03 7.80
CA GLN A 123 5.60 8.48 7.78
C GLN A 123 5.83 8.96 6.34
N GLY A 124 5.16 10.04 5.95
CA GLY A 124 5.30 10.63 4.61
C GLY A 124 4.56 9.88 3.50
N THR A 125 3.77 8.86 3.82
CA THR A 125 2.90 8.14 2.88
C THR A 125 1.43 8.54 3.05
N ALA A 126 0.60 8.28 2.03
CA ALA A 126 -0.81 8.65 2.04
C ALA A 126 -1.66 7.74 2.95
N SER A 127 -2.66 8.33 3.61
CA SER A 127 -3.64 7.60 4.41
C SER A 127 -5.08 7.85 3.98
N LEU A 128 -5.96 6.88 4.24
CA LEU A 128 -7.39 7.02 4.02
C LEU A 128 -8.00 8.21 4.80
N ALA A 129 -7.49 8.48 6.01
CA ALA A 129 -7.94 9.61 6.82
C ALA A 129 -7.64 10.96 6.15
N GLN A 130 -6.48 11.08 5.51
CA GLN A 130 -6.11 12.27 4.73
C GLN A 130 -7.01 12.42 3.50
N LEU A 131 -7.26 11.34 2.76
CA LEU A 131 -8.17 11.34 1.60
C LEU A 131 -9.57 11.80 2.01
N ARG A 132 -10.15 11.23 3.07
CA ARG A 132 -11.48 11.62 3.59
C ARG A 132 -11.53 13.09 4.01
N ARG A 133 -10.46 13.59 4.63
CA ARG A 133 -10.36 14.99 5.07
C ARG A 133 -10.36 15.96 3.88
N VAL A 134 -9.60 15.65 2.83
CA VAL A 134 -9.50 16.52 1.64
C VAL A 134 -10.79 16.48 0.85
N LEU A 135 -11.34 15.30 0.59
CA LEU A 135 -12.57 15.13 -0.20
C LEU A 135 -13.84 15.53 0.58
N ARG A 136 -13.77 15.71 1.91
CA ARG A 136 -14.90 16.05 2.79
C ARG A 136 -16.12 15.13 2.61
N ARG A 137 -15.87 13.87 2.22
CA ARG A 137 -16.90 12.85 2.01
C ARG A 137 -16.44 11.49 2.52
N PRO A 138 -17.38 10.59 2.87
CA PRO A 138 -17.02 9.22 3.24
C PRO A 138 -16.40 8.50 2.04
N VAL A 139 -15.29 7.83 2.28
CA VAL A 139 -14.64 6.93 1.33
C VAL A 139 -14.58 5.54 1.96
N PRO A 140 -15.01 4.48 1.29
CA PRO A 140 -14.97 3.12 1.84
C PRO A 140 -13.56 2.68 2.20
N GLU A 141 -13.46 1.75 3.15
CA GLU A 141 -12.21 1.13 3.56
C GLU A 141 -11.90 -0.10 2.72
N LYS A 142 -10.63 -0.48 2.68
CA LYS A 142 -10.14 -1.73 2.08
C LYS A 142 -10.55 -1.91 0.62
N LEU A 143 -10.66 -0.81 -0.12
CA LEU A 143 -10.78 -0.84 -1.58
C LEU A 143 -9.43 -1.20 -2.22
N ASP A 144 -9.48 -1.71 -3.45
CA ASP A 144 -8.28 -1.86 -4.27
C ASP A 144 -7.68 -0.48 -4.63
N SER A 145 -6.38 -0.45 -4.86
CA SER A 145 -5.67 0.77 -5.27
C SER A 145 -6.25 1.42 -6.53
N GLN A 146 -6.80 0.62 -7.46
CA GLN A 146 -7.45 1.13 -8.67
C GLN A 146 -8.75 1.87 -8.34
N GLU A 147 -9.52 1.40 -7.37
CA GLU A 147 -10.74 2.06 -6.92
C GLU A 147 -10.43 3.39 -6.23
N TYR A 148 -9.39 3.43 -5.39
CA TYR A 148 -8.92 4.71 -4.82
C TYR A 148 -8.44 5.66 -5.90
N LEU A 149 -7.70 5.17 -6.89
CA LEU A 149 -7.25 5.99 -8.02
C LEU A 149 -8.43 6.56 -8.82
N GLN A 150 -9.49 5.81 -9.04
CA GLN A 150 -10.73 6.30 -9.68
C GLN A 150 -11.40 7.39 -8.84
N ILE A 151 -11.47 7.20 -7.52
CA ILE A 151 -12.03 8.22 -6.60
C ILE A 151 -11.22 9.52 -6.66
N ILE A 152 -9.89 9.41 -6.68
CA ILE A 152 -8.98 10.56 -6.75
C ILE A 152 -9.07 11.24 -8.13
N ASN A 153 -9.12 10.47 -9.22
CA ASN A 153 -9.28 11.02 -10.56
C ASN A 153 -10.62 11.75 -10.76
N GLY A 154 -11.68 11.30 -10.07
CA GLY A 154 -12.98 11.97 -10.04
C GLY A 154 -13.06 13.19 -9.10
N ALA A 155 -12.01 13.50 -8.38
CA ALA A 155 -11.93 14.69 -7.53
C ALA A 155 -11.61 15.95 -8.34
N SER A 156 -11.95 17.13 -7.81
CA SER A 156 -11.59 18.39 -8.44
C SER A 156 -10.07 18.58 -8.50
N GLN A 157 -9.60 19.43 -9.39
CA GLN A 157 -8.16 19.73 -9.49
C GLN A 157 -7.62 20.27 -8.16
N GLU A 158 -8.36 21.16 -7.48
CA GLU A 158 -7.98 21.71 -6.19
C GLU A 158 -7.84 20.61 -5.11
N GLU A 159 -8.74 19.63 -5.08
CA GLU A 159 -8.68 18.50 -4.15
C GLU A 159 -7.48 17.61 -4.45
N ARG A 160 -7.17 17.35 -5.73
CA ARG A 160 -5.98 16.58 -6.12
C ARG A 160 -4.70 17.29 -5.72
N GLU A 161 -4.58 18.58 -5.98
CA GLU A 161 -3.42 19.39 -5.55
C GLU A 161 -3.25 19.35 -4.04
N LYS A 162 -4.33 19.50 -3.26
CA LYS A 162 -4.29 19.37 -1.79
C LYS A 162 -3.83 17.98 -1.35
N LEU A 163 -4.26 16.92 -2.01
CA LEU A 163 -3.81 15.56 -1.70
C LEU A 163 -2.30 15.42 -1.93
N LEU A 164 -1.81 15.90 -3.05
CA LEU A 164 -0.37 15.86 -3.37
C LEU A 164 0.44 16.69 -2.38
N HIS A 165 -0.05 17.84 -1.94
CA HIS A 165 0.62 18.64 -0.91
C HIS A 165 0.65 17.98 0.48
N VAL A 166 -0.41 17.30 0.86
CA VAL A 166 -0.51 16.64 2.19
C VAL A 166 0.35 15.37 2.26
N VAL A 167 0.48 14.65 1.15
CA VAL A 167 1.18 13.36 1.08
C VAL A 167 2.61 13.53 0.65
N GLY A 168 2.82 14.40 -0.33
CA GLY A 168 4.14 14.63 -0.80
C GLY A 168 4.67 15.91 -0.21
N GLY A 169 5.55 15.88 0.68
CA GLY A 169 6.51 16.94 0.65
C GLY A 169 7.11 17.10 -0.79
N THR A 170 6.31 16.90 -1.85
CA THR A 170 6.75 16.76 -3.24
C THR A 170 6.76 18.10 -3.96
N ASN A 171 7.91 18.41 -4.49
CA ASN A 171 8.26 19.06 -5.75
C ASN A 171 7.51 20.33 -6.23
N ALA A 172 6.58 20.91 -5.54
CA ALA A 172 5.97 22.18 -5.91
C ALA A 172 6.60 23.32 -5.11
N GLY A 173 7.70 23.87 -5.63
CA GLY A 173 8.30 25.11 -5.10
C GLY A 173 9.76 24.94 -4.67
N LYS A 174 10.59 25.82 -5.17
CA LYS A 174 12.06 25.88 -5.02
C LYS A 174 12.54 26.30 -3.62
N ASP A 175 11.76 26.11 -2.56
CA ASP A 175 12.18 26.50 -1.22
C ASP A 175 12.72 25.31 -0.44
N VAL A 176 13.81 25.53 0.27
CA VAL A 176 14.55 24.55 1.08
C VAL A 176 13.61 23.93 2.10
N LYS A 177 13.20 22.68 1.84
CA LYS A 177 12.35 21.90 2.78
C LYS A 177 13.20 21.50 3.99
N THR A 178 12.63 21.67 5.16
CA THR A 178 13.20 21.12 6.39
C THR A 178 13.28 19.58 6.29
N ALA A 179 14.20 18.96 7.00
CA ALA A 179 14.40 17.49 6.95
C ALA A 179 13.11 16.68 7.26
N ALA A 180 12.12 17.29 7.95
CA ALA A 180 10.84 16.69 8.28
C ALA A 180 9.83 16.64 7.10
N GLU A 181 10.07 17.41 6.01
CA GLU A 181 9.14 17.55 4.88
C GLU A 181 9.55 16.74 3.65
N GLN A 182 10.61 15.94 3.75
CA GLN A 182 11.11 15.18 2.62
C GLN A 182 10.40 13.82 2.52
N PRO A 183 10.16 13.32 1.27
CA PRO A 183 9.48 12.04 1.09
C PRO A 183 10.28 10.90 1.72
N VAL A 184 9.60 10.05 2.46
CA VAL A 184 10.22 8.88 3.10
C VAL A 184 10.29 7.72 2.13
N GLU A 185 9.30 7.62 1.21
CA GLU A 185 9.23 6.64 0.13
C GLU A 185 9.30 7.29 -1.25
N SER A 186 9.82 6.52 -2.23
CA SER A 186 9.84 6.91 -3.64
C SER A 186 9.23 5.82 -4.53
N HIS A 187 8.23 6.20 -5.29
CA HIS A 187 7.59 5.37 -6.33
C HIS A 187 8.20 5.60 -7.73
N ALA A 188 9.10 6.56 -7.89
CA ALA A 188 9.70 6.91 -9.18
C ALA A 188 10.43 5.74 -9.88
N GLY A 189 10.86 4.74 -9.10
CA GLY A 189 11.51 3.54 -9.64
C GLY A 189 10.56 2.54 -10.31
N TRP A 190 9.24 2.74 -10.24
CA TRP A 190 8.24 1.87 -10.88
C TRP A 190 8.09 2.16 -12.37
N ALA A 191 8.23 3.42 -12.75
CA ALA A 191 8.16 3.81 -14.16
C ALA A 191 9.22 3.08 -14.97
N ASN A 192 8.83 2.59 -16.13
CA ASN A 192 9.75 2.01 -17.09
C ASN A 192 10.56 3.14 -17.73
N GLY A 193 11.51 3.72 -17.02
CA GLY A 193 12.46 4.63 -17.66
C GLY A 193 12.85 4.07 -19.05
N ALA A 194 13.52 4.75 -19.92
CA ALA A 194 13.80 4.48 -21.34
C ALA A 194 14.01 3.00 -21.81
N GLN A 195 13.84 2.01 -20.96
CA GLN A 195 13.84 0.58 -21.28
C GLN A 195 12.42 0.11 -21.68
N ILE A 196 11.97 0.59 -22.82
CA ILE A 196 10.68 0.28 -23.46
C ILE A 196 10.43 -1.22 -23.70
N ASN A 197 11.46 -2.08 -23.57
CA ASN A 197 11.42 -3.52 -23.85
C ASN A 197 11.44 -4.42 -22.61
N ALA A 198 11.17 -3.89 -21.41
CA ALA A 198 11.05 -4.76 -20.25
C ALA A 198 9.75 -5.57 -20.37
N ASP A 199 9.90 -6.89 -20.42
CA ASP A 199 8.77 -7.79 -20.46
C ASP A 199 7.95 -7.70 -19.17
N GLN A 200 6.80 -7.02 -19.24
CA GLN A 200 5.88 -6.87 -18.11
C GLN A 200 5.41 -8.24 -17.59
N GLY A 201 5.26 -9.22 -18.47
CA GLY A 201 4.93 -10.60 -18.09
C GLY A 201 6.03 -11.24 -17.26
N ALA A 202 7.29 -11.08 -17.66
CA ALA A 202 8.42 -11.59 -16.87
C ALA A 202 8.55 -10.89 -15.52
N ARG A 203 8.33 -9.58 -15.44
CA ARG A 203 8.30 -8.82 -14.17
C ARG A 203 7.19 -9.30 -13.24
N LEU A 204 6.00 -9.50 -13.78
CA LEU A 204 4.86 -10.01 -13.02
C LEU A 204 5.15 -11.42 -12.48
N ALA A 205 5.68 -12.31 -13.33
CA ALA A 205 6.06 -13.66 -12.94
C ALA A 205 7.13 -13.63 -11.84
N ALA A 206 8.15 -12.77 -11.96
CA ALA A 206 9.21 -12.61 -10.96
C ALA A 206 8.66 -12.16 -9.60
N VAL A 207 7.75 -11.16 -9.58
CA VAL A 207 7.10 -10.68 -8.35
C VAL A 207 6.25 -11.79 -7.72
N LYS A 208 5.41 -12.47 -8.50
CA LYS A 208 4.58 -13.59 -8.00
C LYS A 208 5.41 -14.71 -7.42
N GLN A 209 6.49 -15.10 -8.09
CA GLN A 209 7.41 -16.11 -7.59
C GLN A 209 8.11 -15.69 -6.30
N LEU A 210 8.51 -14.41 -6.20
CA LEU A 210 9.14 -13.86 -5.00
C LEU A 210 8.16 -13.95 -3.81
N VAL A 211 6.94 -13.46 -3.97
CA VAL A 211 5.92 -13.49 -2.93
C VAL A 211 5.56 -14.92 -2.54
N HIS A 212 5.43 -15.83 -3.53
CA HIS A 212 5.17 -17.24 -3.26
C HIS A 212 6.31 -17.92 -2.50
N ARG A 213 7.57 -17.63 -2.82
CA ARG A 213 8.72 -18.14 -2.07
C ARG A 213 8.75 -17.65 -0.62
N ALA A 214 8.37 -16.39 -0.38
CA ALA A 214 8.24 -15.83 0.98
C ALA A 214 7.08 -16.47 1.76
N TRP A 215 6.01 -16.79 1.07
CA TRP A 215 4.82 -17.40 1.66
C TRP A 215 5.05 -18.82 2.19
N ARG A 216 5.82 -19.64 1.46
CA ARG A 216 6.04 -21.05 1.80
C ARG A 216 6.61 -21.28 3.21
N PRO A 217 7.69 -20.59 3.65
CA PRO A 217 8.26 -20.76 4.98
C PRO A 217 7.46 -20.03 6.07
N THR A 218 6.49 -19.18 5.70
CA THR A 218 5.74 -18.37 6.66
C THR A 218 4.57 -19.17 7.25
N PRO A 219 4.53 -19.42 8.57
CA PRO A 219 3.42 -20.08 9.25
C PRO A 219 2.11 -19.33 9.03
N GLN A 220 0.98 -20.03 9.05
CA GLN A 220 -0.33 -19.44 8.78
C GLN A 220 -0.66 -18.27 9.71
N ARG A 221 -0.32 -18.37 11.00
CA ARG A 221 -0.50 -17.33 12.02
C ARG A 221 0.27 -16.06 11.74
N ASP A 222 1.40 -16.16 11.02
CA ASP A 222 2.36 -15.07 10.79
C ASP A 222 2.22 -14.44 9.38
N ARG A 223 1.13 -14.78 8.66
CA ARG A 223 0.84 -14.26 7.30
C ARG A 223 0.16 -12.90 7.27
N GLY A 224 -0.13 -12.32 8.43
CA GLY A 224 -0.71 -11.00 8.59
C GLY A 224 -2.21 -10.94 8.21
N LEU A 225 -2.71 -9.71 8.12
CA LEU A 225 -4.13 -9.40 7.88
C LEU A 225 -4.48 -9.27 6.39
N LEU A 226 -3.82 -10.04 5.52
CA LEU A 226 -4.10 -10.00 4.09
C LEU A 226 -5.53 -10.49 3.78
N PRO A 227 -6.23 -9.88 2.81
CA PRO A 227 -7.51 -10.36 2.31
C PRO A 227 -7.45 -11.82 1.87
N GLY A 228 -8.58 -12.53 1.96
CA GLY A 228 -8.65 -13.96 1.65
C GLY A 228 -8.32 -14.29 0.20
N ASP A 229 -8.76 -13.45 -0.73
CA ASP A 229 -8.48 -13.55 -2.17
C ASP A 229 -6.99 -13.34 -2.48
N VAL A 230 -6.35 -12.37 -1.86
CA VAL A 230 -4.88 -12.14 -1.97
C VAL A 230 -4.12 -13.34 -1.44
N ARG A 231 -4.53 -13.89 -0.28
CA ARG A 231 -3.92 -15.09 0.30
C ARG A 231 -4.05 -16.30 -0.62
N GLU A 232 -5.20 -16.48 -1.26
CA GLU A 232 -5.41 -17.55 -2.22
C GLU A 232 -4.55 -17.39 -3.48
N GLN A 233 -4.43 -16.17 -4.02
CA GLN A 233 -3.56 -15.89 -5.16
C GLN A 233 -2.08 -16.17 -4.84
N ILE A 234 -1.61 -15.80 -3.66
CA ILE A 234 -0.23 -16.07 -3.23
C ILE A 234 0.01 -17.57 -3.06
N ALA A 235 -0.95 -18.28 -2.47
CA ALA A 235 -0.84 -19.73 -2.25
C ALA A 235 -0.83 -20.50 -3.58
N HIS A 236 -1.54 -20.02 -4.59
CA HIS A 236 -1.72 -20.66 -5.88
C HIS A 236 -1.41 -19.72 -7.06
N PRO A 237 -0.15 -19.29 -7.27
CA PRO A 237 0.21 -18.24 -8.22
C PRO A 237 -0.11 -18.58 -9.68
N ASN A 238 -0.23 -19.85 -10.01
CA ASN A 238 -0.56 -20.34 -11.36
C ASN A 238 -2.06 -20.60 -11.57
N ARG A 239 -2.87 -20.45 -10.52
CA ARG A 239 -4.31 -20.59 -10.66
C ARG A 239 -4.84 -19.34 -11.35
N GLN A 240 -5.31 -19.49 -12.59
CA GLN A 240 -6.08 -18.42 -13.21
C GLN A 240 -7.27 -18.12 -12.30
N PRO A 241 -7.53 -16.85 -11.97
CA PRO A 241 -8.73 -16.50 -11.21
C PRO A 241 -9.90 -17.12 -11.99
N ALA A 242 -10.68 -17.95 -11.32
CA ALA A 242 -11.86 -18.54 -11.93
C ALA A 242 -12.66 -17.35 -12.48
N ALA A 243 -12.94 -17.37 -13.79
CA ALA A 243 -13.70 -16.33 -14.43
C ALA A 243 -14.99 -16.14 -13.60
N VAL A 244 -15.13 -14.97 -12.98
CA VAL A 244 -16.30 -14.71 -12.15
C VAL A 244 -17.50 -14.88 -13.06
N PRO A 245 -18.38 -15.85 -12.83
CA PRO A 245 -19.52 -16.08 -13.72
C PRO A 245 -20.30 -14.78 -13.89
N ILE A 246 -20.67 -14.45 -15.11
CA ILE A 246 -21.38 -13.18 -15.46
C ILE A 246 -22.58 -12.95 -14.53
N TRP A 247 -23.26 -14.03 -14.10
CA TRP A 247 -24.37 -13.93 -13.18
C TRP A 247 -23.97 -13.43 -11.77
N GLN A 248 -22.73 -13.73 -11.28
CA GLN A 248 -22.23 -13.20 -10.01
C GLN A 248 -21.91 -11.70 -10.11
N LEU A 249 -21.36 -11.26 -11.24
CA LEU A 249 -21.15 -9.85 -11.51
C LEU A 249 -22.47 -9.09 -11.57
N LEU A 250 -23.46 -9.67 -12.25
CA LEU A 250 -24.83 -9.11 -12.33
C LEU A 250 -25.49 -9.09 -10.95
N LEU A 251 -25.34 -10.16 -10.16
CA LEU A 251 -25.89 -10.24 -8.82
C LEU A 251 -25.25 -9.21 -7.87
N ARG A 252 -23.92 -9.05 -7.90
CA ARG A 252 -23.21 -8.01 -7.12
C ARG A 252 -23.68 -6.61 -7.53
N ARG A 253 -23.86 -6.37 -8.82
CA ARG A 253 -24.38 -5.10 -9.34
C ARG A 253 -25.83 -4.84 -8.90
N GLN A 254 -26.68 -5.86 -8.83
CA GLN A 254 -28.05 -5.76 -8.35
C GLN A 254 -28.12 -5.61 -6.82
N LEU A 255 -27.33 -6.41 -6.07
CA LEU A 255 -27.26 -6.33 -4.60
C LEU A 255 -26.69 -4.98 -4.15
N GLY A 256 -25.69 -4.42 -4.84
CA GLY A 256 -25.19 -3.08 -4.57
C GLY A 256 -26.25 -1.99 -4.72
N LYS A 257 -27.17 -2.14 -5.67
CA LYS A 257 -28.34 -1.26 -5.83
C LYS A 257 -29.38 -1.44 -4.73
N ILE A 258 -29.51 -2.64 -4.18
CA ILE A 258 -30.49 -2.99 -3.12
C ILE A 258 -29.95 -2.56 -1.74
N ALA A 259 -28.65 -2.67 -1.49
CA ALA A 259 -28.03 -2.34 -0.21
C ALA A 259 -28.06 -0.84 0.16
N GLN A 260 -28.25 0.04 -0.82
CA GLN A 260 -28.32 1.50 -0.58
C GLN A 260 -29.69 1.99 -0.11
N GLY A 261 -30.68 1.11 0.09
CA GLY A 261 -32.08 1.51 0.22
C GLY A 261 -32.81 1.18 1.52
N HIS A 262 -32.16 0.72 2.58
CA HIS A 262 -32.87 0.37 3.81
C HIS A 262 -32.66 1.41 4.91
N GLN A 263 -33.63 2.31 5.07
CA GLN A 263 -33.70 3.18 6.25
C GLN A 263 -34.61 2.56 7.31
N PRO A 264 -34.12 2.35 8.56
CA PRO A 264 -34.99 1.92 9.66
C PRO A 264 -35.98 3.04 9.98
N ARG A 265 -37.28 2.71 10.07
CA ARG A 265 -38.31 3.64 10.52
C ARG A 265 -38.98 3.07 11.77
N ALA A 266 -38.84 3.77 12.87
CA ALA A 266 -39.38 3.40 14.16
C ALA A 266 -40.93 3.35 14.20
N ASN A 267 -41.60 4.02 13.24
CA ASN A 267 -43.08 4.06 13.15
C ASN A 267 -43.66 2.98 12.25
N ARG A 268 -42.89 1.96 11.84
CA ARG A 268 -43.37 0.81 11.06
C ARG A 268 -43.00 -0.50 11.71
N PHE A 269 -43.94 -1.43 11.72
CA PHE A 269 -43.70 -2.81 12.15
C PHE A 269 -42.67 -3.53 11.28
N ASN A 270 -41.78 -4.27 11.94
CA ASN A 270 -40.89 -5.20 11.28
C ASN A 270 -41.65 -6.45 10.81
N ARG A 271 -42.07 -6.49 9.55
CA ARG A 271 -42.85 -7.61 9.00
C ARG A 271 -42.13 -8.96 9.02
N ARG A 272 -40.81 -8.99 9.15
CA ARG A 272 -40.03 -10.22 9.23
C ARG A 272 -39.98 -10.81 10.64
N GLN A 273 -40.20 -9.98 11.65
CA GLN A 273 -40.24 -10.40 13.07
C GLN A 273 -41.41 -9.68 13.80
N PRO A 274 -42.65 -10.09 13.53
CA PRO A 274 -43.85 -9.38 13.98
C PRO A 274 -44.03 -9.39 15.50
N LEU A 275 -43.37 -10.33 16.22
CA LEU A 275 -43.39 -10.42 17.67
C LEU A 275 -42.36 -9.54 18.39
N ARG A 276 -41.47 -8.90 17.65
CA ARG A 276 -40.44 -8.01 18.18
C ARG A 276 -40.81 -6.54 17.89
N MET A 277 -41.61 -5.98 18.81
CA MET A 277 -42.06 -4.58 18.73
C MET A 277 -40.93 -3.56 18.95
N ASP A 278 -39.80 -3.98 19.47
CA ASP A 278 -38.60 -3.20 19.70
C ASP A 278 -37.76 -2.97 18.44
N LEU A 279 -38.02 -3.71 17.35
CA LEU A 279 -37.27 -3.58 16.12
C LEU A 279 -37.98 -2.68 15.09
N PRO A 280 -37.29 -1.66 14.55
CA PRO A 280 -37.89 -0.78 13.55
C PRO A 280 -38.14 -1.55 12.22
N GLY A 281 -39.22 -1.18 11.54
CA GLY A 281 -39.50 -1.65 10.19
C GLY A 281 -38.50 -1.02 9.17
N GLN A 282 -38.34 -1.66 8.05
CA GLN A 282 -37.46 -1.17 6.97
C GLN A 282 -38.31 -0.69 5.77
N VAL A 283 -37.91 0.40 5.17
CA VAL A 283 -38.49 0.92 3.91
C VAL A 283 -37.44 0.87 2.85
N SER A 284 -37.72 0.16 1.76
CA SER A 284 -36.92 0.20 0.55
C SER A 284 -37.12 1.57 -0.13
N ARG A 285 -36.06 2.33 -0.24
CA ARG A 285 -36.06 3.56 -1.06
C ARG A 285 -35.52 3.19 -2.42
N LEU A 286 -36.39 3.13 -3.41
CA LEU A 286 -35.97 3.14 -4.82
C LEU A 286 -35.39 4.55 -5.06
N VAL A 287 -34.08 4.65 -5.19
CA VAL A 287 -33.45 5.87 -5.69
C VAL A 287 -33.56 5.80 -7.21
N PRO A 288 -34.24 6.75 -7.89
CA PRO A 288 -34.28 6.76 -9.34
C PRO A 288 -32.86 6.93 -9.86
N ALA A 289 -32.49 6.12 -10.86
CA ALA A 289 -31.26 6.30 -11.60
C ALA A 289 -31.32 7.67 -12.29
N VAL A 290 -30.41 8.55 -11.93
CA VAL A 290 -30.17 9.78 -12.69
C VAL A 290 -29.44 9.35 -13.95
N HIS A 291 -30.04 9.62 -15.10
CA HIS A 291 -29.48 9.44 -16.44
C HIS A 291 -28.35 10.43 -16.71
#